data_589face09ba72db20f19c35c2f412116
#
_entry.id   589face09ba72db20f19c35c2f412116
#
_cell.length_a   1.000
_cell.length_b   1.000
_cell.length_c   1.000
_cell.angle_alpha   90.00
_cell.angle_beta   90.00
_cell.angle_gamma   90.00
#
_symmetry.space_group_name_H-M   'P 1'
#
loop_
_entity.id
_entity.type
_entity.pdbx_description
1 polymer ?
#
loop_
_entity_poly.entity_id
_entity_poly.type
_entity_poly.pdbx_seq_one_letter_code
_entity_poly.pdbx_strand_id
1 'polypeptide(L)'
;MAVCPTVADLPYLRSNFVPLDALARAHGHDPVEVRRAIADRLLPGVPYVLEDGTELVAPDYFELAHMAGGFEALPAWFARAYQQAAARYPAAGTEQEQWAEYLTGIYAVCLRAVTPASIVAKGELADTIERLVADPAPGDGEWRRELVAAVDAFDALVKQFAPFDRQRFGPTSRDRYVTAVRERFGLDRRDIPIGA
;
A
#
# COMPACT_ATOMS: atom_id res chain seq x y z
N MET A 1 5.77 -4.77 -24.59
CA MET A 1 6.80 -5.56 -23.86
C MET A 1 6.59 -5.27 -22.39
N ALA A 2 6.39 -6.30 -21.55
CA ALA A 2 6.37 -6.12 -20.11
C ALA A 2 7.76 -5.62 -19.68
N VAL A 3 7.82 -4.49 -18.98
CA VAL A 3 9.08 -3.96 -18.43
C VAL A 3 9.38 -4.79 -17.17
N CYS A 4 10.52 -5.48 -17.15
CA CYS A 4 10.98 -6.21 -15.96
C CYS A 4 11.83 -5.30 -15.07
N PRO A 5 11.87 -5.54 -13.74
CA PRO A 5 12.80 -4.89 -12.85
C PRO A 5 14.24 -5.10 -13.30
N THR A 6 15.06 -4.07 -13.16
CA THR A 6 16.49 -4.10 -13.52
C THR A 6 17.37 -4.47 -12.33
N VAL A 7 18.65 -4.70 -12.58
CA VAL A 7 19.67 -4.95 -11.52
C VAL A 7 19.67 -3.81 -10.49
N ALA A 8 19.42 -2.57 -10.91
CA ALA A 8 19.36 -1.41 -10.02
C ALA A 8 18.20 -1.46 -9.01
N ASP A 9 17.13 -2.19 -9.33
CA ASP A 9 15.95 -2.34 -8.46
C ASP A 9 16.11 -3.46 -7.44
N LEU A 10 17.04 -4.41 -7.67
CA LEU A 10 17.22 -5.61 -6.83
C LEU A 10 17.45 -5.30 -5.33
N PRO A 11 18.26 -4.29 -4.91
CA PRO A 11 18.43 -3.98 -3.50
C PRO A 11 17.11 -3.62 -2.82
N TYR A 12 16.30 -2.78 -3.49
CA TYR A 12 14.97 -2.40 -2.99
C TYR A 12 14.02 -3.61 -2.93
N LEU A 13 13.97 -4.41 -4.00
CA LEU A 13 13.09 -5.57 -4.09
C LEU A 13 13.42 -6.59 -3.00
N ARG A 14 14.70 -6.92 -2.80
CA ARG A 14 15.14 -7.86 -1.76
C ARG A 14 14.88 -7.37 -0.34
N SER A 15 14.82 -6.06 -0.13
CA SER A 15 14.52 -5.48 1.19
C SER A 15 13.03 -5.44 1.52
N ASN A 16 12.16 -5.51 0.50
CA ASN A 16 10.72 -5.30 0.68
C ASN A 16 9.86 -6.48 0.24
N PHE A 17 10.43 -7.45 -0.50
CA PHE A 17 9.71 -8.57 -1.08
C PHE A 17 10.50 -9.87 -0.93
N VAL A 18 9.79 -10.98 -0.96
CA VAL A 18 10.34 -12.33 -0.83
C VAL A 18 9.83 -13.22 -1.96
N PRO A 19 10.59 -14.29 -2.34
CA PRO A 19 10.11 -15.25 -3.34
C PRO A 19 8.82 -15.94 -2.88
N LEU A 20 7.79 -15.93 -3.75
CA LEU A 20 6.49 -16.54 -3.49
C LEU A 20 6.62 -18.01 -3.06
N ASP A 21 7.43 -18.78 -3.77
CA ASP A 21 7.63 -20.21 -3.49
C ASP A 21 8.24 -20.46 -2.11
N ALA A 22 9.18 -19.63 -1.70
CA ALA A 22 9.79 -19.74 -0.39
C ALA A 22 8.81 -19.38 0.73
N LEU A 23 8.06 -18.29 0.52
CA LEU A 23 7.05 -17.85 1.49
C LEU A 23 5.91 -18.87 1.60
N ALA A 24 5.39 -19.41 0.48
CA ALA A 24 4.35 -20.43 0.47
C ALA A 24 4.77 -21.64 1.31
N ARG A 25 5.95 -22.20 1.05
CA ARG A 25 6.46 -23.36 1.82
C ARG A 25 6.66 -23.04 3.30
N ALA A 26 7.13 -21.83 3.64
CA ALA A 26 7.29 -21.40 5.03
C ALA A 26 5.96 -21.34 5.79
N HIS A 27 4.86 -21.06 5.07
CA HIS A 27 3.50 -21.05 5.62
C HIS A 27 2.75 -22.39 5.45
N GLY A 28 3.43 -23.45 4.97
CA GLY A 28 2.83 -24.79 4.81
C GLY A 28 1.93 -24.93 3.59
N HIS A 29 2.03 -24.02 2.61
CA HIS A 29 1.28 -24.06 1.36
C HIS A 29 2.09 -24.66 0.21
N ASP A 30 1.44 -25.40 -0.69
CA ASP A 30 2.02 -25.79 -1.97
C ASP A 30 2.03 -24.57 -2.91
N PRO A 31 3.20 -24.17 -3.46
CA PRO A 31 3.27 -23.08 -4.44
C PRO A 31 2.35 -23.25 -5.66
N VAL A 32 2.04 -24.49 -6.06
CA VAL A 32 1.11 -24.76 -7.18
C VAL A 32 -0.33 -24.41 -6.77
N GLU A 33 -0.74 -24.74 -5.55
CA GLU A 33 -2.05 -24.38 -5.01
C GLU A 33 -2.19 -22.85 -4.83
N VAL A 34 -1.12 -22.19 -4.39
CA VAL A 34 -1.10 -20.72 -4.29
C VAL A 34 -1.33 -20.07 -5.65
N ARG A 35 -0.63 -20.53 -6.71
CA ARG A 35 -0.83 -20.00 -8.07
C ARG A 35 -2.24 -20.29 -8.60
N ARG A 36 -2.82 -21.43 -8.25
CA ARG A 36 -4.23 -21.71 -8.56
C ARG A 36 -5.15 -20.70 -7.85
N ALA A 37 -4.95 -20.44 -6.56
CA ALA A 37 -5.74 -19.48 -5.81
C ALA A 37 -5.61 -18.05 -6.38
N ILE A 38 -4.42 -17.66 -6.89
CA ILE A 38 -4.24 -16.40 -7.63
C ILE A 38 -5.08 -16.41 -8.93
N ALA A 39 -5.01 -17.48 -9.72
CA ALA A 39 -5.78 -17.62 -10.96
C ALA A 39 -7.29 -17.62 -10.72
N ASP A 40 -7.74 -18.23 -9.63
CA ASP A 40 -9.14 -18.28 -9.18
C ASP A 40 -9.60 -16.99 -8.48
N ARG A 41 -8.73 -15.96 -8.41
CA ARG A 41 -9.00 -14.63 -7.81
C ARG A 41 -9.33 -14.68 -6.31
N LEU A 42 -8.75 -15.64 -5.61
CA LEU A 42 -8.83 -15.77 -4.15
C LEU A 42 -7.64 -15.11 -3.45
N LEU A 43 -6.52 -14.94 -4.15
CA LEU A 43 -5.32 -14.25 -3.67
C LEU A 43 -4.91 -13.14 -4.64
N PRO A 44 -4.18 -12.11 -4.17
CA PRO A 44 -3.68 -11.05 -5.03
C PRO A 44 -2.62 -11.54 -6.01
N GLY A 45 -2.54 -10.90 -7.18
CA GLY A 45 -1.51 -11.15 -8.16
C GLY A 45 -0.12 -10.79 -7.66
N VAL A 46 0.88 -11.30 -8.34
CA VAL A 46 2.29 -11.08 -8.04
C VAL A 46 2.73 -9.71 -8.55
N PRO A 47 3.21 -8.79 -7.70
CA PRO A 47 3.61 -7.45 -8.12
C PRO A 47 4.87 -7.43 -8.99
N TYR A 48 5.80 -8.37 -8.80
CA TYR A 48 7.05 -8.43 -9.55
C TYR A 48 7.41 -9.84 -9.98
N VAL A 49 7.88 -9.96 -11.23
CA VAL A 49 8.50 -11.17 -11.77
C VAL A 49 9.89 -10.78 -12.28
N LEU A 50 10.92 -11.44 -11.78
CA LEU A 50 12.30 -11.21 -12.20
C LEU A 50 12.59 -11.89 -13.55
N GLU A 51 13.73 -11.56 -14.17
CA GLU A 51 14.14 -12.13 -15.48
C GLU A 51 14.27 -13.65 -15.46
N ASP A 52 14.65 -14.23 -14.31
CA ASP A 52 14.75 -15.67 -14.11
C ASP A 52 13.40 -16.36 -13.82
N GLY A 53 12.30 -15.60 -13.86
CA GLY A 53 10.95 -16.07 -13.56
C GLY A 53 10.60 -16.11 -12.09
N THR A 54 11.48 -15.65 -11.20
CA THR A 54 11.20 -15.59 -9.76
C THR A 54 10.06 -14.58 -9.48
N GLU A 55 8.98 -15.08 -8.91
CA GLU A 55 7.84 -14.28 -8.46
C GLU A 55 8.10 -13.72 -7.06
N LEU A 56 7.96 -12.40 -6.88
CA LEU A 56 8.16 -11.74 -5.61
C LEU A 56 6.85 -11.18 -5.06
N VAL A 57 6.61 -11.42 -3.78
CA VAL A 57 5.44 -10.94 -3.03
C VAL A 57 5.86 -10.26 -1.74
N ALA A 58 4.97 -9.45 -1.15
CA ALA A 58 5.23 -8.85 0.15
C ALA A 58 5.36 -9.93 1.24
N PRO A 59 6.17 -9.70 2.30
CA PRO A 59 6.32 -10.67 3.38
C PRO A 59 5.02 -11.02 4.11
N ASP A 60 4.06 -10.11 4.14
CA ASP A 60 2.73 -10.26 4.74
C ASP A 60 1.65 -10.82 3.78
N TYR A 61 2.07 -11.39 2.65
CA TYR A 61 1.17 -11.83 1.56
C TYR A 61 0.02 -12.73 2.01
N PHE A 62 0.28 -13.65 2.95
CA PHE A 62 -0.73 -14.59 3.45
C PHE A 62 -1.48 -14.11 4.70
N GLU A 63 -1.13 -12.95 5.25
CA GLU A 63 -1.68 -12.46 6.52
C GLU A 63 -3.21 -12.37 6.50
N LEU A 64 -3.78 -11.73 5.46
CA LEU A 64 -5.23 -11.58 5.35
C LEU A 64 -5.94 -12.92 5.16
N ALA A 65 -5.34 -13.84 4.43
CA ALA A 65 -5.89 -15.19 4.24
C ALA A 65 -5.89 -15.98 5.56
N HIS A 66 -4.83 -15.86 6.37
CA HIS A 66 -4.80 -16.45 7.71
C HIS A 66 -5.87 -15.84 8.63
N MET A 67 -6.03 -14.51 8.64
CA MET A 67 -7.07 -13.82 9.41
C MET A 67 -8.48 -14.22 8.97
N ALA A 68 -8.66 -14.53 7.69
CA ALA A 68 -9.94 -14.98 7.12
C ALA A 68 -10.26 -16.45 7.43
N GLY A 69 -9.25 -17.25 7.78
CA GLY A 69 -9.38 -18.70 7.98
C GLY A 69 -9.16 -19.52 6.70
N GLY A 70 -8.51 -18.95 5.69
CA GLY A 70 -8.13 -19.62 4.44
C GLY A 70 -8.44 -18.81 3.18
N PHE A 71 -7.95 -19.29 2.03
CA PHE A 71 -8.09 -18.59 0.74
C PHE A 71 -9.53 -18.42 0.33
N GLU A 72 -10.36 -19.46 0.44
CA GLU A 72 -11.77 -19.46 0.07
C GLU A 72 -12.62 -18.47 0.92
N ALA A 73 -12.22 -18.24 2.16
CA ALA A 73 -12.93 -17.33 3.06
C ALA A 73 -12.52 -15.86 2.90
N LEU A 74 -11.35 -15.61 2.26
CA LEU A 74 -10.75 -14.28 2.16
C LEU A 74 -11.65 -13.25 1.46
N PRO A 75 -12.32 -13.52 0.33
CA PRO A 75 -13.17 -12.51 -0.33
C PRO A 75 -14.29 -11.99 0.59
N ALA A 76 -15.01 -12.89 1.25
CA ALA A 76 -16.10 -12.51 2.15
C ALA A 76 -15.59 -11.84 3.44
N TRP A 77 -14.45 -12.26 3.94
CA TRP A 77 -13.81 -11.62 5.09
C TRP A 77 -13.35 -10.20 4.73
N PHE A 78 -12.67 -10.04 3.58
CA PHE A 78 -12.21 -8.73 3.10
C PHE A 78 -13.36 -7.74 2.97
N ALA A 79 -14.46 -8.14 2.34
CA ALA A 79 -15.64 -7.29 2.16
C ALA A 79 -16.16 -6.76 3.51
N ARG A 80 -16.34 -7.64 4.50
CA ARG A 80 -16.80 -7.24 5.84
C ARG A 80 -15.81 -6.32 6.55
N ALA A 81 -14.52 -6.67 6.51
CA ALA A 81 -13.48 -5.88 7.15
C ALA A 81 -13.33 -4.50 6.49
N TYR A 82 -13.47 -4.44 5.16
CA TYR A 82 -13.46 -3.18 4.42
C TYR A 82 -14.65 -2.28 4.78
N GLN A 83 -15.88 -2.83 4.78
CA GLN A 83 -17.07 -2.09 5.20
C GLN A 83 -16.95 -1.53 6.62
N GLN A 84 -16.38 -2.31 7.56
CA GLN A 84 -16.12 -1.83 8.92
C GLN A 84 -15.09 -0.69 8.96
N ALA A 85 -14.01 -0.81 8.20
CA ALA A 85 -12.98 0.23 8.12
C ALA A 85 -13.53 1.51 7.47
N ALA A 86 -14.33 1.37 6.40
CA ALA A 86 -14.91 2.47 5.63
C ALA A 86 -16.10 3.16 6.32
N ALA A 87 -16.63 2.62 7.42
CA ALA A 87 -17.85 3.12 8.06
C ALA A 87 -17.82 4.61 8.44
N ARG A 88 -16.63 5.18 8.65
CA ARG A 88 -16.43 6.60 9.00
C ARG A 88 -15.90 7.44 7.84
N TYR A 89 -15.70 6.86 6.67
CA TYR A 89 -15.17 7.53 5.50
C TYR A 89 -16.01 7.19 4.26
N PRO A 90 -17.11 7.92 4.00
CA PRO A 90 -18.05 7.63 2.91
C PRO A 90 -17.44 7.69 1.50
N ALA A 91 -16.32 8.40 1.32
CA ALA A 91 -15.61 8.50 0.06
C ALA A 91 -14.69 7.29 -0.25
N ALA A 92 -14.66 6.28 0.62
CA ALA A 92 -13.74 5.13 0.49
C ALA A 92 -13.97 4.24 -0.74
N GLY A 93 -15.08 4.42 -1.48
CA GLY A 93 -15.47 3.52 -2.57
C GLY A 93 -16.13 2.23 -2.05
N THR A 94 -16.45 1.33 -2.96
CA THR A 94 -17.11 0.06 -2.62
C THR A 94 -16.09 -1.04 -2.31
N GLU A 95 -16.51 -2.00 -1.48
CA GLU A 95 -15.69 -3.18 -1.18
C GLU A 95 -15.36 -4.02 -2.43
N GLN A 96 -16.24 -4.04 -3.44
CA GLN A 96 -16.00 -4.74 -4.70
C GLN A 96 -14.88 -4.09 -5.52
N GLU A 97 -14.87 -2.75 -5.61
CA GLU A 97 -13.82 -1.99 -6.28
C GLU A 97 -12.48 -2.24 -5.59
N GLN A 98 -12.45 -2.15 -4.26
CA GLN A 98 -11.22 -2.33 -3.49
C GLN A 98 -10.72 -3.78 -3.47
N TRP A 99 -11.63 -4.76 -3.52
CA TRP A 99 -11.27 -6.16 -3.73
C TRP A 99 -10.64 -6.37 -5.11
N ALA A 100 -11.22 -5.77 -6.17
CA ALA A 100 -10.66 -5.85 -7.51
C ALA A 100 -9.24 -5.24 -7.58
N GLU A 101 -9.03 -4.08 -6.94
CA GLU A 101 -7.71 -3.44 -6.81
C GLU A 101 -6.72 -4.31 -5.99
N TYR A 102 -7.18 -4.88 -4.85
CA TYR A 102 -6.36 -5.78 -4.05
C TYR A 102 -5.85 -6.97 -4.87
N LEU A 103 -6.72 -7.55 -5.70
CA LEU A 103 -6.39 -8.68 -6.56
C LEU A 103 -5.35 -8.34 -7.64
N THR A 104 -5.12 -7.07 -7.97
CA THR A 104 -4.04 -6.69 -8.90
C THR A 104 -2.64 -6.81 -8.29
N GLY A 105 -2.53 -6.91 -6.96
CA GLY A 105 -1.27 -6.86 -6.23
C GLY A 105 -0.68 -5.46 -6.04
N ILE A 106 -1.34 -4.40 -6.58
CA ILE A 106 -0.80 -3.03 -6.56
C ILE A 106 -0.63 -2.47 -5.15
N TYR A 107 -1.49 -2.88 -4.21
CA TYR A 107 -1.37 -2.42 -2.83
C TYR A 107 -0.06 -2.84 -2.17
N ALA A 108 0.47 -4.03 -2.50
CA ALA A 108 1.76 -4.48 -1.99
C ALA A 108 2.93 -3.60 -2.47
N VAL A 109 2.79 -2.91 -3.61
CA VAL A 109 3.79 -1.95 -4.11
C VAL A 109 3.76 -0.65 -3.31
N CYS A 110 2.58 -0.16 -2.94
CA CYS A 110 2.42 1.18 -2.38
C CYS A 110 2.23 1.22 -0.85
N LEU A 111 1.70 0.17 -0.21
CA LEU A 111 1.46 0.12 1.24
C LEU A 111 2.53 -0.70 1.96
N ARG A 112 2.89 -0.30 3.18
CA ARG A 112 3.81 -1.06 4.04
C ARG A 112 3.19 -2.34 4.56
N ALA A 113 1.91 -2.29 4.93
CA ALA A 113 1.09 -3.45 5.27
C ALA A 113 -0.25 -3.32 4.53
N VAL A 114 -0.66 -4.38 3.87
CA VAL A 114 -1.90 -4.39 3.08
C VAL A 114 -3.03 -4.95 3.93
N THR A 115 -3.92 -4.06 4.37
CA THR A 115 -5.13 -4.41 5.12
C THR A 115 -6.30 -3.55 4.63
N PRO A 116 -7.56 -3.97 4.81
CA PRO A 116 -8.71 -3.10 4.55
C PRO A 116 -8.61 -1.74 5.26
N ALA A 117 -8.13 -1.73 6.50
CA ALA A 117 -7.95 -0.48 7.26
C ALA A 117 -6.87 0.43 6.65
N SER A 118 -5.73 -0.12 6.20
CA SER A 118 -4.67 0.68 5.58
C SER A 118 -5.07 1.23 4.20
N ILE A 119 -5.90 0.49 3.45
CA ILE A 119 -6.45 0.94 2.18
C ILE A 119 -7.37 2.16 2.40
N VAL A 120 -8.30 2.06 3.35
CA VAL A 120 -9.21 3.16 3.72
C VAL A 120 -8.43 4.36 4.26
N ALA A 121 -7.52 4.15 5.20
CA ALA A 121 -6.71 5.22 5.80
C ALA A 121 -5.86 5.97 4.76
N LYS A 122 -5.35 5.28 3.73
CA LYS A 122 -4.61 5.93 2.64
C LYS A 122 -5.48 6.91 1.87
N GLY A 123 -6.73 6.55 1.57
CA GLY A 123 -7.69 7.43 0.89
C GLY A 123 -8.06 8.63 1.77
N GLU A 124 -8.44 8.39 3.00
CA GLU A 124 -8.83 9.43 3.97
C GLU A 124 -7.72 10.45 4.21
N LEU A 125 -6.49 9.98 4.37
CA LEU A 125 -5.32 10.87 4.54
C LEU A 125 -5.02 11.66 3.26
N ALA A 126 -5.17 11.06 2.08
CA ALA A 126 -4.99 11.77 0.82
C ALA A 126 -6.00 12.92 0.68
N ASP A 127 -7.29 12.67 0.93
CA ASP A 127 -8.34 13.68 0.88
C ASP A 127 -8.12 14.78 1.94
N THR A 128 -7.68 14.39 3.15
CA THR A 128 -7.34 15.35 4.20
C THR A 128 -6.21 16.28 3.76
N ILE A 129 -5.14 15.73 3.18
CA ILE A 129 -4.01 16.52 2.68
C ILE A 129 -4.48 17.41 1.51
N GLU A 130 -5.26 16.88 0.57
CA GLU A 130 -5.79 17.66 -0.56
C GLU A 130 -6.63 18.85 -0.08
N ARG A 131 -7.52 18.64 0.87
CA ARG A 131 -8.34 19.71 1.47
C ARG A 131 -7.48 20.79 2.10
N LEU A 132 -6.49 20.43 2.92
CA LEU A 132 -5.61 21.37 3.58
C LEU A 132 -4.72 22.14 2.61
N VAL A 133 -4.27 21.48 1.53
CA VAL A 133 -3.44 22.11 0.48
C VAL A 133 -4.25 23.00 -0.46
N ALA A 134 -5.54 22.72 -0.64
CA ALA A 134 -6.45 23.52 -1.47
C ALA A 134 -6.81 24.87 -0.82
N ASP A 135 -6.94 24.91 0.51
CA ASP A 135 -7.20 26.13 1.28
C ASP A 135 -6.09 26.34 2.33
N PRO A 136 -4.91 26.82 1.90
CA PRO A 136 -3.75 26.89 2.77
C PRO A 136 -3.80 28.08 3.74
N ALA A 137 -3.58 27.78 5.02
CA ALA A 137 -3.48 28.80 6.09
C ALA A 137 -2.13 28.68 6.84
N PRO A 138 -0.98 28.98 6.20
CA PRO A 138 0.35 28.70 6.78
C PRO A 138 0.67 29.52 8.04
N GLY A 139 -0.07 30.59 8.31
CA GLY A 139 0.02 31.38 9.54
C GLY A 139 -0.82 30.82 10.70
N ASP A 140 -1.70 29.84 10.42
CA ASP A 140 -2.51 29.18 11.45
C ASP A 140 -1.78 27.94 11.99
N GLY A 141 -1.49 27.98 13.29
CA GLY A 141 -0.80 26.88 13.96
C GLY A 141 -1.61 25.59 14.04
N GLU A 142 -2.95 25.65 14.02
CA GLU A 142 -3.81 24.45 14.00
C GLU A 142 -3.77 23.78 12.63
N TRP A 143 -3.95 24.54 11.56
CA TRP A 143 -3.80 24.08 10.19
C TRP A 143 -2.44 23.41 9.97
N ARG A 144 -1.34 24.05 10.44
CA ARG A 144 0.00 23.49 10.29
C ARG A 144 0.16 22.16 11.00
N ARG A 145 -0.35 22.05 12.24
CA ARG A 145 -0.31 20.77 13.00
C ARG A 145 -1.11 19.67 12.31
N GLU A 146 -2.32 20.00 11.82
CA GLU A 146 -3.15 19.03 11.08
C GLU A 146 -2.45 18.55 9.82
N LEU A 147 -1.87 19.45 9.02
CA LEU A 147 -1.14 19.10 7.81
C LEU A 147 0.07 18.22 8.10
N VAL A 148 0.90 18.57 9.08
CA VAL A 148 2.07 17.77 9.50
C VAL A 148 1.63 16.37 9.93
N ALA A 149 0.61 16.28 10.77
CA ALA A 149 0.09 14.99 11.26
C ALA A 149 -0.43 14.12 10.11
N ALA A 150 -1.18 14.69 9.16
CA ALA A 150 -1.70 13.94 8.01
C ALA A 150 -0.58 13.48 7.07
N VAL A 151 0.41 14.32 6.78
CA VAL A 151 1.57 13.99 5.93
C VAL A 151 2.44 12.92 6.57
N ASP A 152 2.69 13.01 7.87
CA ASP A 152 3.51 12.03 8.60
C ASP A 152 2.79 10.67 8.72
N ALA A 153 1.47 10.68 8.97
CA ALA A 153 0.66 9.48 8.96
C ALA A 153 0.64 8.82 7.57
N PHE A 154 0.52 9.61 6.50
CA PHE A 154 0.58 9.10 5.13
C PHE A 154 1.97 8.52 4.81
N ASP A 155 3.07 9.20 5.18
CA ASP A 155 4.44 8.71 4.98
C ASP A 155 4.73 7.40 5.74
N ALA A 156 4.16 7.26 6.95
CA ALA A 156 4.26 6.03 7.73
C ALA A 156 3.50 4.86 7.08
N LEU A 157 2.43 5.15 6.35
CA LEU A 157 1.57 4.14 5.73
C LEU A 157 2.12 3.61 4.40
N VAL A 158 2.80 4.45 3.61
CA VAL A 158 3.22 4.13 2.24
C VAL A 158 4.69 3.76 2.13
N LYS A 159 5.02 2.93 1.14
CA LYS A 159 6.40 2.59 0.76
C LYS A 159 7.01 3.67 -0.13
N GLN A 160 8.33 3.73 -0.13
CA GLN A 160 9.07 4.39 -1.19
C GLN A 160 9.03 3.51 -2.45
N PHE A 161 8.82 4.09 -3.64
CA PHE A 161 8.81 3.31 -4.88
C PHE A 161 10.22 3.06 -5.39
N ALA A 162 10.42 1.87 -5.96
CA ALA A 162 11.59 1.57 -6.76
C ALA A 162 11.63 2.46 -8.02
N PRO A 163 12.81 2.70 -8.62
CA PRO A 163 12.92 3.36 -9.91
C PRO A 163 12.05 2.71 -10.99
N PHE A 164 11.97 1.38 -10.98
CA PHE A 164 11.10 0.59 -11.85
C PHE A 164 9.61 0.97 -11.72
N ASP A 165 9.11 1.14 -10.50
CA ASP A 165 7.71 1.50 -10.26
C ASP A 165 7.41 2.92 -10.71
N ARG A 166 8.37 3.83 -10.58
CA ARG A 166 8.26 5.20 -11.11
C ARG A 166 8.14 5.22 -12.64
N GLN A 167 8.80 4.30 -13.33
CA GLN A 167 8.65 4.13 -14.79
C GLN A 167 7.27 3.56 -15.17
N ARG A 168 6.73 2.64 -14.35
CA ARG A 168 5.41 2.02 -14.60
C ARG A 168 4.24 2.96 -14.32
N PHE A 169 4.31 3.69 -13.21
CA PHE A 169 3.16 4.40 -12.64
C PHE A 169 3.32 5.93 -12.66
N GLY A 170 4.50 6.44 -13.01
CA GLY A 170 4.80 7.88 -12.94
C GLY A 170 4.95 8.38 -11.50
N PRO A 171 4.64 9.66 -11.24
CA PRO A 171 4.67 10.24 -9.89
C PRO A 171 3.76 9.47 -8.94
N THR A 172 4.30 9.09 -7.79
CA THR A 172 3.62 8.25 -6.82
C THR A 172 2.75 9.06 -5.88
N SER A 173 1.84 8.41 -5.17
CA SER A 173 1.06 9.06 -4.11
C SER A 173 1.98 9.64 -3.02
N ARG A 174 3.12 8.99 -2.72
CA ARG A 174 4.12 9.51 -1.78
C ARG A 174 4.80 10.78 -2.31
N ASP A 175 5.12 10.83 -3.61
CA ASP A 175 5.67 12.05 -4.22
C ASP A 175 4.69 13.22 -4.12
N ARG A 176 3.40 12.94 -4.37
CA ARG A 176 2.32 13.94 -4.35
C ARG A 176 1.99 14.43 -2.94
N TYR A 177 1.76 13.50 -2.00
CA TYR A 177 1.19 13.83 -0.69
C TYR A 177 2.24 14.00 0.41
N VAL A 178 3.47 13.54 0.20
CA VAL A 178 4.55 13.69 1.19
C VAL A 178 5.62 14.64 0.67
N THR A 179 6.32 14.27 -0.41
CA THR A 179 7.49 15.02 -0.87
C THR A 179 7.11 16.43 -1.30
N ALA A 180 6.16 16.57 -2.24
CA ALA A 180 5.75 17.87 -2.76
C ALA A 180 5.10 18.76 -1.70
N VAL A 181 4.35 18.17 -0.74
CA VAL A 181 3.71 18.94 0.34
C VAL A 181 4.74 19.43 1.33
N ARG A 182 5.70 18.59 1.75
CA ARG A 182 6.81 18.99 2.62
C ARG A 182 7.64 20.10 1.99
N GLU A 183 8.00 19.98 0.72
CA GLU A 183 8.73 21.02 -0.02
C GLU A 183 7.94 22.32 -0.11
N ARG A 184 6.65 22.26 -0.49
CA ARG A 184 5.80 23.45 -0.66
C ARG A 184 5.61 24.25 0.60
N PHE A 185 5.48 23.60 1.76
CA PHE A 185 5.14 24.24 3.03
C PHE A 185 6.28 24.24 4.06
N GLY A 186 7.47 23.79 3.68
CA GLY A 186 8.64 23.75 4.57
C GLY A 186 8.40 22.87 5.81
N LEU A 187 7.82 21.69 5.62
CA LEU A 187 7.53 20.74 6.70
C LEU A 187 8.71 19.80 6.91
N ASP A 188 9.75 20.23 7.61
CA ASP A 188 10.85 19.36 8.00
C ASP A 188 10.42 18.41 9.13
N ARG A 189 11.00 17.18 9.14
CA ARG A 189 10.77 16.20 10.23
C ARG A 189 11.08 16.70 11.65
N ARG A 190 11.65 17.90 11.76
CA ARG A 190 12.06 18.55 13.02
C ARG A 190 10.97 19.37 13.69
N ASP A 191 9.81 19.53 13.06
CA ASP A 191 8.72 20.37 13.54
C ASP A 191 7.72 19.63 14.46
N ILE A 192 8.05 18.40 14.88
CA ILE A 192 7.25 17.69 15.90
C ILE A 192 7.70 18.21 17.27
N PRO A 193 6.87 18.94 18.04
CA PRO A 193 7.18 19.24 19.42
C PRO A 193 7.27 17.92 20.18
N ILE A 194 8.47 17.60 20.68
CA ILE A 194 8.68 16.50 21.61
C ILE A 194 8.00 16.92 22.91
N GLY A 195 6.83 16.38 23.17
CA GLY A 195 6.21 16.33 24.49
C GLY A 195 5.29 17.50 24.85
N ALA A 196 4.03 17.18 24.96
CA ALA A 196 3.17 17.69 26.05
C ALA A 196 2.40 16.49 26.62
#